data_871f336db01e63d9c5e40b0570f8f863
#
_entry.id   871f336db01e63d9c5e40b0570f8f863
#
_cell.length_a   1.000
_cell.length_b   1.000
_cell.length_c   1.000
_cell.angle_alpha   90.00
_cell.angle_beta   90.00
_cell.angle_gamma   90.00
#
_symmetry.space_group_name_H-M   'P 1'
#
loop_
_entity.id
_entity.type
_entity.pdbx_description
1 polymer ?
#
loop_
_entity_poly.entity_id
_entity_poly.type
_entity_poly.pdbx_seq_one_letter_code
_entity_poly.pdbx_strand_id
1 'polypeptide(L)'
;MRHAILQLFSGEAVKENGEISVLVQPDFDFAMELLQVFGEQNPNLTIQHLFCMNNNEKLISMRKNYNLSCLQKILPICACGCDYRAWYYYDNVAARLNEFRLFPYLILTEHCALVFSADYQNAILFREEEMLRMMREMFEQYLRQSDPLFERLDTVQTQLGYTETLIQHFIESNSPRYFFQRMPCFSGLLTGQMLERHLVPEMPMREQMVQAVARYAKVMQSRVLDKKTTMFFSEDGVRNFLETGRVDEYPRECYSPLDMEERVDLVRKFLALREQMNLRMMKDAEVRAKHTLNISVNAHEGYLLFQTKNERLIYLSIQEPSVLTAFYDYLESMKPEHFCTEEEMLARMDRLLDEFVSCHSDAGSI
;
A
#
# COMPACT_ATOMS: atom_id res chain seq x y z
N MET A 1 7.51 20.25 -25.51
CA MET A 1 6.82 19.13 -24.85
C MET A 1 6.68 19.33 -23.34
N ARG A 2 7.76 19.36 -22.51
CA ARG A 2 7.67 19.49 -21.03
C ARG A 2 6.77 20.63 -20.55
N HIS A 3 6.87 21.81 -21.17
CA HIS A 3 6.02 22.96 -20.84
C HIS A 3 4.54 22.70 -21.14
N ALA A 4 4.22 22.03 -22.25
CA ALA A 4 2.85 21.65 -22.59
C ALA A 4 2.27 20.65 -21.57
N ILE A 5 3.05 19.64 -21.15
CA ILE A 5 2.64 18.69 -20.10
C ILE A 5 2.34 19.44 -18.80
N LEU A 6 3.26 20.31 -18.37
CA LEU A 6 3.06 21.11 -17.15
C LEU A 6 1.79 21.97 -17.21
N GLN A 7 1.50 22.60 -18.35
CA GLN A 7 0.29 23.39 -18.54
C GLN A 7 -0.99 22.53 -18.46
N LEU A 8 -0.98 21.33 -19.04
CA LEU A 8 -2.12 20.40 -18.94
C LEU A 8 -2.39 20.00 -17.49
N PHE A 9 -1.35 19.60 -16.78
CA PHE A 9 -1.48 19.22 -15.37
C PHE A 9 -1.95 20.37 -14.49
N SER A 10 -1.35 21.57 -14.67
CA SER A 10 -1.75 22.75 -13.92
C SER A 10 -3.21 23.16 -14.21
N GLY A 11 -3.65 23.01 -15.46
CA GLY A 11 -5.02 23.30 -15.86
C GLY A 11 -6.06 22.37 -15.24
N GLU A 12 -5.73 21.08 -15.09
CA GLU A 12 -6.64 20.14 -14.43
C GLU A 12 -6.59 20.26 -12.91
N ALA A 13 -5.42 20.52 -12.34
CA ALA A 13 -5.23 20.61 -10.89
C ALA A 13 -6.00 21.76 -10.22
N VAL A 14 -6.39 22.81 -10.96
CA VAL A 14 -7.20 23.91 -10.42
C VAL A 14 -8.70 23.65 -10.47
N LYS A 15 -9.14 22.56 -11.09
CA LYS A 15 -10.54 22.16 -11.16
C LYS A 15 -10.95 21.43 -9.86
N GLU A 16 -12.20 21.56 -9.46
CA GLU A 16 -12.74 20.86 -8.29
C GLU A 16 -12.68 19.34 -8.44
N ASN A 17 -12.91 18.83 -9.65
CA ASN A 17 -12.84 17.40 -10.01
C ASN A 17 -12.00 17.26 -11.29
N GLY A 18 -10.71 17.56 -11.22
CA GLY A 18 -9.81 17.41 -12.34
C GLY A 18 -9.56 15.94 -12.69
N GLU A 19 -9.47 15.63 -13.99
CA GLU A 19 -9.19 14.28 -14.45
C GLU A 19 -8.08 14.27 -15.49
N ILE A 20 -7.09 13.40 -15.29
CA ILE A 20 -5.96 13.21 -16.21
C ILE A 20 -5.84 11.73 -16.56
N SER A 21 -5.95 11.40 -17.83
CA SER A 21 -5.70 10.05 -18.36
C SER A 21 -4.33 10.00 -19.02
N VAL A 22 -3.48 9.07 -18.63
CA VAL A 22 -2.09 8.97 -19.09
C VAL A 22 -1.82 7.57 -19.66
N LEU A 23 -1.37 7.51 -20.90
CA LEU A 23 -0.76 6.31 -21.49
C LEU A 23 0.74 6.63 -21.67
N VAL A 24 1.52 6.36 -20.62
CA VAL A 24 2.94 6.71 -20.54
C VAL A 24 3.68 5.60 -19.80
N GLN A 25 4.93 5.34 -20.16
CA GLN A 25 5.72 4.38 -19.41
C GLN A 25 6.28 5.01 -18.12
N PRO A 26 6.35 4.25 -17.00
CA PRO A 26 6.88 4.76 -15.74
C PRO A 26 8.37 5.15 -15.78
N ASP A 27 9.12 4.80 -16.82
CA ASP A 27 10.49 5.24 -17.04
C ASP A 27 10.60 6.71 -17.52
N PHE A 28 9.48 7.36 -17.85
CA PHE A 28 9.45 8.79 -18.14
C PHE A 28 9.40 9.60 -16.84
N ASP A 29 10.54 9.73 -16.16
CA ASP A 29 10.68 10.37 -14.84
C ASP A 29 9.96 11.72 -14.73
N PHE A 30 10.06 12.57 -15.74
CA PHE A 30 9.40 13.89 -15.72
C PHE A 30 7.88 13.81 -15.57
N ALA A 31 7.22 12.87 -16.24
CA ALA A 31 5.78 12.67 -16.07
C ALA A 31 5.47 12.09 -14.69
N MET A 32 6.25 11.12 -14.21
CA MET A 32 6.06 10.53 -12.87
C MET A 32 6.22 11.56 -11.74
N GLU A 33 7.22 12.43 -11.83
CA GLU A 33 7.42 13.54 -10.90
C GLU A 33 6.22 14.51 -10.89
N LEU A 34 5.68 14.85 -12.06
CA LEU A 34 4.48 15.69 -12.14
C LEU A 34 3.25 15.01 -11.55
N LEU A 35 3.01 13.74 -11.89
CA LEU A 35 1.89 12.97 -11.30
C LEU A 35 1.98 12.94 -9.77
N GLN A 36 3.17 12.76 -9.21
CA GLN A 36 3.38 12.80 -7.78
C GLN A 36 3.12 14.19 -7.20
N VAL A 37 3.74 15.24 -7.74
CA VAL A 37 3.62 16.62 -7.21
C VAL A 37 2.18 17.11 -7.27
N PHE A 38 1.49 16.93 -8.41
CA PHE A 38 0.10 17.36 -8.55
C PHE A 38 -0.87 16.49 -7.74
N GLY A 39 -0.59 15.18 -7.62
CA GLY A 39 -1.36 14.29 -6.75
C GLY A 39 -1.24 14.63 -5.27
N GLU A 40 -0.04 15.03 -4.78
CA GLU A 40 0.17 15.49 -3.39
C GLU A 40 -0.57 16.80 -3.09
N GLN A 41 -0.67 17.71 -4.05
CA GLN A 41 -1.28 19.02 -3.88
C GLN A 41 -2.79 19.04 -4.06
N ASN A 42 -3.36 18.03 -4.76
CA ASN A 42 -4.76 18.02 -5.18
C ASN A 42 -5.43 16.69 -4.87
N PRO A 43 -5.99 16.53 -3.65
CA PRO A 43 -6.65 15.28 -3.23
C PRO A 43 -7.85 14.86 -4.09
N ASN A 44 -8.51 15.84 -4.76
CA ASN A 44 -9.66 15.60 -5.62
C ASN A 44 -9.30 15.29 -7.08
N LEU A 45 -8.00 15.27 -7.40
CA LEU A 45 -7.53 14.92 -8.75
C LEU A 45 -7.66 13.42 -8.98
N THR A 46 -8.33 13.05 -10.07
CA THR A 46 -8.37 11.66 -10.55
C THR A 46 -7.31 11.46 -11.63
N ILE A 47 -6.47 10.46 -11.46
CA ILE A 47 -5.42 10.10 -12.41
C ILE A 47 -5.62 8.65 -12.84
N GLN A 48 -5.86 8.44 -14.14
CA GLN A 48 -5.87 7.09 -14.73
C GLN A 48 -4.56 6.89 -15.50
N HIS A 49 -3.72 6.00 -15.04
CA HIS A 49 -2.41 5.73 -15.62
C HIS A 49 -2.35 4.32 -16.19
N LEU A 50 -2.24 4.23 -17.52
CA LEU A 50 -2.08 2.99 -18.25
C LEU A 50 -0.65 2.85 -18.76
N PHE A 51 -0.03 1.71 -18.54
CA PHE A 51 1.35 1.43 -18.97
C PHE A 51 1.54 -0.05 -19.31
N CYS A 52 2.66 -0.33 -19.99
CA CYS A 52 3.04 -1.67 -20.38
C CYS A 52 3.96 -2.29 -19.33
N MET A 53 3.69 -3.52 -18.93
CA MET A 53 4.59 -4.38 -18.20
C MET A 53 5.25 -5.41 -19.13
N ASN A 54 6.46 -5.81 -18.78
CA ASN A 54 7.18 -6.79 -19.59
C ASN A 54 6.68 -8.20 -19.29
N ASN A 55 6.34 -8.95 -20.32
CA ASN A 55 5.86 -10.33 -20.25
C ASN A 55 6.99 -11.39 -20.13
N ASN A 56 8.24 -10.97 -19.99
CA ASN A 56 9.38 -11.89 -19.93
C ASN A 56 9.63 -12.39 -18.51
N GLU A 57 9.01 -13.49 -18.13
CA GLU A 57 9.10 -14.14 -16.80
C GLU A 57 10.55 -14.51 -16.37
N LYS A 58 11.49 -14.65 -17.30
CA LYS A 58 12.90 -14.99 -17.00
C LYS A 58 13.66 -13.88 -16.27
N LEU A 59 13.09 -12.70 -16.12
CA LEU A 59 13.73 -11.53 -15.52
C LEU A 59 13.37 -11.31 -14.02
N ILE A 60 12.51 -12.11 -13.44
CA ILE A 60 12.08 -11.99 -12.03
C ILE A 60 13.27 -12.15 -11.07
N SER A 61 14.25 -12.98 -11.39
CA SER A 61 15.43 -13.25 -10.55
C SER A 61 16.58 -12.24 -10.68
N MET A 62 16.49 -11.24 -11.54
CA MET A 62 17.55 -10.26 -11.76
C MET A 62 17.21 -8.91 -11.12
N ARG A 63 18.17 -8.30 -10.40
CA ARG A 63 18.09 -6.95 -9.74
C ARG A 63 17.74 -5.78 -10.67
N LYS A 64 17.45 -6.03 -11.94
CA LYS A 64 17.03 -5.06 -12.98
C LYS A 64 15.70 -5.50 -13.61
N ASN A 65 14.75 -5.94 -12.82
CA ASN A 65 13.42 -6.23 -13.34
C ASN A 65 12.72 -4.92 -13.72
N TYR A 66 12.33 -4.78 -14.99
CA TYR A 66 11.61 -3.61 -15.51
C TYR A 66 10.31 -3.38 -14.71
N ASN A 67 9.54 -4.42 -14.45
CA ASN A 67 8.29 -4.33 -13.70
C ASN A 67 8.50 -3.79 -12.28
N LEU A 68 9.56 -4.23 -11.59
CA LEU A 68 9.92 -3.70 -10.28
C LEU A 68 10.35 -2.21 -10.35
N SER A 69 11.06 -1.83 -11.40
CA SER A 69 11.42 -0.42 -11.65
C SER A 69 10.19 0.45 -11.89
N CYS A 70 9.19 -0.05 -12.64
CA CYS A 70 7.90 0.62 -12.80
C CYS A 70 7.20 0.81 -11.45
N LEU A 71 7.17 -0.24 -10.63
CA LEU A 71 6.58 -0.20 -9.30
C LEU A 71 7.22 0.86 -8.39
N GLN A 72 8.56 0.96 -8.39
CA GLN A 72 9.29 1.97 -7.62
C GLN A 72 8.89 3.41 -7.96
N LYS A 73 8.47 3.66 -9.22
CA LYS A 73 8.01 4.97 -9.68
C LYS A 73 6.52 5.21 -9.37
N ILE A 74 5.73 4.16 -9.36
CA ILE A 74 4.26 4.23 -9.16
C ILE A 74 3.89 4.34 -7.68
N LEU A 75 4.55 3.60 -6.79
CA LEU A 75 4.22 3.57 -5.36
C LEU A 75 4.20 4.94 -4.68
N PRO A 76 5.15 5.87 -4.94
CA PRO A 76 5.07 7.22 -4.38
C PRO A 76 3.81 7.97 -4.80
N ILE A 77 3.30 7.75 -6.02
CA ILE A 77 2.08 8.39 -6.52
C ILE A 77 0.85 7.77 -5.84
N CYS A 78 0.83 6.46 -5.65
CA CYS A 78 -0.22 5.79 -4.87
C CYS A 78 -0.37 6.37 -3.46
N ALA A 79 0.74 6.78 -2.85
CA ALA A 79 0.78 7.35 -1.50
C ALA A 79 0.40 8.84 -1.43
N CYS A 80 0.14 9.53 -2.56
CA CYS A 80 -0.12 10.98 -2.59
C CYS A 80 -1.49 11.39 -2.03
N GLY A 81 -2.45 10.48 -1.94
CA GLY A 81 -3.80 10.76 -1.43
C GLY A 81 -4.82 11.21 -2.48
N CYS A 82 -4.41 11.48 -3.74
CA CYS A 82 -5.30 11.64 -4.88
C CYS A 82 -5.91 10.30 -5.32
N ASP A 83 -6.93 10.31 -6.16
CA ASP A 83 -7.48 9.09 -6.76
C ASP A 83 -6.61 8.63 -7.93
N TYR A 84 -5.49 8.02 -7.62
CA TYR A 84 -4.58 7.46 -8.63
C TYR A 84 -4.91 5.98 -8.88
N ARG A 85 -5.18 5.65 -10.14
CA ARG A 85 -5.53 4.32 -10.62
C ARG A 85 -4.52 3.87 -11.67
N ALA A 86 -3.71 2.87 -11.33
CA ALA A 86 -2.69 2.28 -12.20
C ALA A 86 -3.26 1.05 -12.90
N TRP A 87 -3.17 1.02 -14.24
CA TRP A 87 -3.61 -0.06 -15.11
C TRP A 87 -2.44 -0.58 -15.92
N TYR A 88 -2.34 -1.87 -16.11
CA TYR A 88 -1.27 -2.47 -16.89
C TYR A 88 -1.79 -3.46 -17.93
N TYR A 89 -1.00 -3.68 -18.94
CA TYR A 89 -1.10 -4.79 -19.87
C TYR A 89 0.30 -5.33 -20.16
N TYR A 90 0.39 -6.61 -20.53
CA TYR A 90 1.66 -7.21 -20.85
C TYR A 90 1.99 -7.08 -22.33
N ASP A 91 3.24 -6.68 -22.63
CA ASP A 91 3.79 -6.69 -23.98
C ASP A 91 5.34 -6.77 -23.92
N ASN A 92 5.97 -6.94 -25.06
CA ASN A 92 7.41 -6.82 -25.17
C ASN A 92 7.81 -5.33 -25.21
N VAL A 93 8.21 -4.80 -24.05
CA VAL A 93 8.60 -3.38 -23.92
C VAL A 93 9.74 -3.00 -24.86
N ALA A 94 10.73 -3.88 -25.06
CA ALA A 94 11.87 -3.62 -25.96
C ALA A 94 11.44 -3.54 -27.43
N ALA A 95 10.47 -4.37 -27.86
CA ALA A 95 9.93 -4.31 -29.22
C ALA A 95 9.14 -3.03 -29.46
N ARG A 96 8.42 -2.53 -28.45
CA ARG A 96 7.67 -1.27 -28.55
C ARG A 96 8.53 -0.04 -28.81
N LEU A 97 9.72 0.02 -28.25
CA LEU A 97 10.68 1.11 -28.48
C LEU A 97 11.24 1.09 -29.91
N ASN A 98 11.20 -0.07 -30.58
CA ASN A 98 11.74 -0.28 -31.93
C ASN A 98 10.65 -0.29 -33.02
N GLU A 99 9.37 -0.34 -32.66
CA GLU A 99 8.29 -0.29 -33.65
C GLU A 99 8.05 1.15 -34.13
N PHE A 100 7.70 1.29 -35.43
CA PHE A 100 7.38 2.55 -36.11
C PHE A 100 6.09 3.24 -35.59
N ARG A 101 5.91 3.28 -34.28
CA ARG A 101 4.82 4.07 -33.67
C ARG A 101 5.28 5.50 -33.52
N LEU A 102 4.78 6.38 -34.36
CA LEU A 102 5.16 7.80 -34.37
C LEU A 102 4.87 8.49 -33.03
N PHE A 103 3.73 8.19 -32.40
CA PHE A 103 3.29 8.81 -31.14
C PHE A 103 2.60 7.76 -30.25
N PRO A 104 3.37 6.92 -29.53
CA PRO A 104 2.82 5.83 -28.72
C PRO A 104 2.25 6.29 -27.38
N TYR A 105 2.50 7.53 -26.97
CA TYR A 105 2.15 8.06 -25.66
C TYR A 105 1.10 9.14 -25.75
N LEU A 106 0.23 9.20 -24.72
CA LEU A 106 -0.90 10.11 -24.65
C LEU A 106 -1.03 10.66 -23.23
N ILE A 107 -1.28 11.96 -23.11
CA ILE A 107 -1.84 12.61 -21.93
C ILE A 107 -3.14 13.26 -22.38
N LEU A 108 -4.22 12.91 -21.73
CA LEU A 108 -5.57 13.36 -22.07
C LEU A 108 -6.21 14.02 -20.86
N THR A 109 -6.82 15.17 -21.09
CA THR A 109 -7.63 15.94 -20.16
C THR A 109 -9.01 16.19 -20.76
N GLU A 110 -9.88 16.88 -20.04
CA GLU A 110 -11.20 17.25 -20.57
C GLU A 110 -11.13 18.05 -21.90
N HIS A 111 -10.17 18.96 -22.02
CA HIS A 111 -10.13 19.93 -23.11
C HIS A 111 -8.90 19.81 -24.02
N CYS A 112 -7.99 18.91 -23.71
CA CYS A 112 -6.75 18.76 -24.46
C CYS A 112 -6.28 17.32 -24.52
N ALA A 113 -5.65 16.95 -25.63
CA ALA A 113 -4.89 15.70 -25.75
C ALA A 113 -3.49 16.00 -26.28
N LEU A 114 -2.47 15.50 -25.61
CA LEU A 114 -1.09 15.59 -26.01
C LEU A 114 -0.58 14.20 -26.36
N VAL A 115 -0.26 13.95 -27.62
CA VAL A 115 0.44 12.74 -28.05
C VAL A 115 1.91 13.03 -28.26
N PHE A 116 2.78 12.08 -27.95
CA PHE A 116 4.22 12.29 -28.07
C PHE A 116 5.00 11.04 -28.45
N SER A 117 6.18 11.29 -29.04
CA SER A 117 7.05 10.25 -29.58
C SER A 117 7.71 9.42 -28.49
N ALA A 118 8.18 8.21 -28.86
CA ALA A 118 8.81 7.26 -27.94
C ALA A 118 10.10 7.81 -27.30
N ASP A 119 10.80 8.71 -27.98
CA ASP A 119 12.02 9.38 -27.50
C ASP A 119 11.73 10.64 -26.66
N TYR A 120 10.44 10.95 -26.43
CA TYR A 120 9.99 12.13 -25.68
C TYR A 120 10.45 13.48 -26.25
N GLN A 121 10.79 13.56 -27.54
CA GLN A 121 11.29 14.80 -28.17
C GLN A 121 10.19 15.56 -28.89
N ASN A 122 9.25 14.88 -29.54
CA ASN A 122 8.22 15.47 -30.37
C ASN A 122 6.84 15.25 -29.75
N ALA A 123 5.97 16.25 -29.88
CA ALA A 123 4.60 16.17 -29.37
C ALA A 123 3.63 16.95 -30.24
N ILE A 124 2.39 16.51 -30.33
CA ILE A 124 1.28 17.19 -30.97
C ILE A 124 0.18 17.40 -29.95
N LEU A 125 -0.30 18.64 -29.86
CA LEU A 125 -1.40 19.02 -28.98
C LEU A 125 -2.69 19.16 -29.78
N PHE A 126 -3.72 18.46 -29.40
CA PHE A 126 -5.07 18.53 -29.98
C PHE A 126 -6.04 19.21 -29.00
N ARG A 127 -6.96 20.01 -29.55
CA ARG A 127 -8.03 20.69 -28.81
C ARG A 127 -9.40 20.54 -29.49
N GLU A 128 -9.42 19.98 -30.69
CA GLU A 128 -10.64 19.75 -31.46
C GLU A 128 -11.48 18.67 -30.79
N GLU A 129 -12.74 18.95 -30.56
CA GLU A 129 -13.66 18.10 -29.80
C GLU A 129 -13.79 16.69 -30.37
N GLU A 130 -13.83 16.57 -31.69
CA GLU A 130 -13.91 15.27 -32.37
C GLU A 130 -12.65 14.42 -32.15
N MET A 131 -11.47 15.03 -32.19
CA MET A 131 -10.20 14.37 -31.89
C MET A 131 -10.13 13.94 -30.41
N LEU A 132 -10.59 14.78 -29.50
CA LEU A 132 -10.64 14.47 -28.08
C LEU A 132 -11.58 13.30 -27.80
N ARG A 133 -12.77 13.27 -28.43
CA ARG A 133 -13.72 12.17 -28.32
C ARG A 133 -13.11 10.84 -28.82
N MET A 134 -12.48 10.86 -29.98
CA MET A 134 -11.82 9.68 -30.54
C MET A 134 -10.71 9.15 -29.61
N MET A 135 -9.87 10.05 -29.05
CA MET A 135 -8.79 9.68 -28.15
C MET A 135 -9.30 9.12 -26.81
N ARG A 136 -10.43 9.65 -26.26
CA ARG A 136 -11.07 9.09 -25.08
C ARG A 136 -11.60 7.68 -25.36
N GLU A 137 -12.34 7.49 -26.45
CA GLU A 137 -12.85 6.17 -26.86
C GLU A 137 -11.71 5.16 -27.02
N MET A 138 -10.59 5.57 -27.62
CA MET A 138 -9.40 4.73 -27.77
C MET A 138 -8.78 4.38 -26.38
N PHE A 139 -8.60 5.37 -25.50
CA PHE A 139 -8.06 5.16 -24.17
C PHE A 139 -8.95 4.21 -23.34
N GLU A 140 -10.25 4.42 -23.35
CA GLU A 140 -11.22 3.52 -22.71
C GLU A 140 -11.19 2.10 -23.26
N GLN A 141 -10.98 1.96 -24.58
CA GLN A 141 -10.83 0.65 -25.19
C GLN A 141 -9.57 -0.07 -24.68
N TYR A 142 -8.45 0.65 -24.51
CA TYR A 142 -7.26 0.09 -23.91
C TYR A 142 -7.47 -0.28 -22.44
N LEU A 143 -8.15 0.55 -21.67
CA LEU A 143 -8.47 0.24 -20.27
C LEU A 143 -9.30 -1.05 -20.15
N ARG A 144 -10.29 -1.25 -21.03
CA ARG A 144 -11.11 -2.50 -21.03
C ARG A 144 -10.31 -3.78 -21.34
N GLN A 145 -9.13 -3.65 -21.92
CA GLN A 145 -8.21 -4.75 -22.24
C GLN A 145 -7.04 -4.86 -21.27
N SER A 146 -7.06 -4.08 -20.22
CA SER A 146 -5.98 -3.98 -19.22
C SER A 146 -6.50 -4.35 -17.85
N ASP A 147 -5.60 -4.80 -16.99
CA ASP A 147 -5.91 -5.16 -15.62
C ASP A 147 -5.47 -4.05 -14.64
N PRO A 148 -6.17 -3.85 -13.51
CA PRO A 148 -5.71 -2.94 -12.47
C PRO A 148 -4.43 -3.50 -11.82
N LEU A 149 -3.45 -2.62 -11.59
CA LEU A 149 -2.24 -3.00 -10.85
C LEU A 149 -2.55 -3.24 -9.37
N PHE A 150 -3.41 -2.38 -8.82
CA PHE A 150 -3.90 -2.42 -7.46
C PHE A 150 -5.40 -2.18 -7.42
N GLU A 151 -6.08 -2.86 -6.53
CA GLU A 151 -7.46 -2.53 -6.16
C GLU A 151 -7.46 -1.71 -4.87
N ARG A 152 -8.14 -0.55 -4.88
CA ARG A 152 -8.28 0.30 -3.70
C ARG A 152 -9.42 -0.19 -2.81
N LEU A 153 -9.14 -0.29 -1.52
CA LEU A 153 -10.10 -0.72 -0.51
C LEU A 153 -10.55 0.51 0.32
N ASP A 154 -11.19 1.47 -0.36
CA ASP A 154 -11.50 2.79 0.20
C ASP A 154 -12.78 2.82 1.04
N THR A 155 -13.61 1.79 0.97
CA THR A 155 -14.88 1.71 1.71
C THR A 155 -14.86 0.58 2.74
N VAL A 156 -15.65 0.73 3.80
CA VAL A 156 -15.83 -0.36 4.81
C VAL A 156 -16.27 -1.66 4.15
N GLN A 157 -17.11 -1.58 3.13
CA GLN A 157 -17.60 -2.76 2.40
C GLN A 157 -16.47 -3.48 1.64
N THR A 158 -15.60 -2.74 0.92
CA THR A 158 -14.46 -3.34 0.21
C THR A 158 -13.43 -3.89 1.18
N GLN A 159 -13.18 -3.23 2.32
CA GLN A 159 -12.30 -3.72 3.38
C GLN A 159 -12.84 -5.00 4.03
N LEU A 160 -14.15 -5.08 4.29
CA LEU A 160 -14.79 -6.29 4.80
C LEU A 160 -14.68 -7.44 3.79
N GLY A 161 -14.99 -7.19 2.52
CA GLY A 161 -14.86 -8.19 1.45
C GLY A 161 -13.43 -8.74 1.36
N TYR A 162 -12.44 -7.84 1.42
CA TYR A 162 -11.04 -8.24 1.42
C TYR A 162 -10.65 -9.03 2.68
N THR A 163 -11.13 -8.64 3.85
CA THR A 163 -10.90 -9.37 5.11
C THR A 163 -11.46 -10.79 5.04
N GLU A 164 -12.63 -10.99 4.43
CA GLU A 164 -13.20 -12.32 4.21
C GLU A 164 -12.32 -13.17 3.27
N THR A 165 -11.81 -12.57 2.20
CA THR A 165 -10.87 -13.22 1.28
C THR A 165 -9.59 -13.61 2.01
N LEU A 166 -9.02 -12.72 2.83
CA LEU A 166 -7.87 -13.02 3.68
C LEU A 166 -8.13 -14.20 4.62
N ILE A 167 -9.27 -14.20 5.30
CA ILE A 167 -9.66 -15.29 6.20
C ILE A 167 -9.72 -16.62 5.45
N GLN A 168 -10.33 -16.61 4.26
CA GLN A 168 -10.46 -17.79 3.41
C GLN A 168 -9.08 -18.33 2.99
N HIS A 169 -8.20 -17.46 2.52
CA HIS A 169 -6.84 -17.84 2.14
C HIS A 169 -6.00 -18.30 3.34
N PHE A 170 -6.21 -17.73 4.53
CA PHE A 170 -5.60 -18.26 5.75
C PHE A 170 -6.06 -19.68 6.06
N ILE A 171 -7.31 -20.01 5.74
CA ILE A 171 -7.87 -21.35 5.94
C ILE A 171 -7.35 -22.33 4.89
N GLU A 172 -7.23 -21.94 3.64
CA GLU A 172 -6.93 -22.81 2.51
C GLU A 172 -5.43 -22.95 2.22
N SER A 173 -4.65 -21.88 2.42
CA SER A 173 -3.22 -21.85 2.07
C SER A 173 -2.31 -22.14 3.25
N ASN A 174 -1.34 -23.04 3.02
CA ASN A 174 -0.27 -23.37 3.95
C ASN A 174 1.08 -22.76 3.51
N SER A 175 1.07 -21.73 2.66
CA SER A 175 2.25 -21.03 2.19
C SER A 175 2.84 -20.10 3.25
N PRO A 176 4.17 -19.85 3.23
CA PRO A 176 4.78 -18.82 4.05
C PRO A 176 4.12 -17.45 3.84
N ARG A 177 4.07 -16.66 4.90
CA ARG A 177 3.46 -15.33 4.89
C ARG A 177 4.37 -14.34 5.59
N TYR A 178 4.47 -13.15 5.03
CA TYR A 178 5.30 -12.07 5.52
C TYR A 178 4.47 -10.84 5.79
N PHE A 179 4.61 -10.27 6.99
CA PHE A 179 4.10 -8.96 7.36
C PHE A 179 5.29 -8.04 7.60
N PHE A 180 5.43 -7.00 6.80
CA PHE A 180 6.42 -5.96 7.00
C PHE A 180 5.71 -4.69 7.43
N GLN A 181 5.85 -4.33 8.69
CA GLN A 181 5.12 -3.23 9.32
C GLN A 181 6.02 -2.55 10.33
N ARG A 182 5.93 -1.22 10.42
CA ARG A 182 6.62 -0.48 11.49
C ARG A 182 6.00 -0.81 12.84
N MET A 183 4.67 -0.65 12.97
CA MET A 183 3.89 -1.10 14.11
C MET A 183 3.43 -2.55 13.84
N PRO A 184 3.62 -3.49 14.76
CA PRO A 184 3.12 -4.85 14.54
C PRO A 184 1.60 -4.88 14.41
N CYS A 185 1.08 -5.80 13.60
CA CYS A 185 -0.36 -5.98 13.44
C CYS A 185 -0.97 -6.56 14.72
N PHE A 186 -1.66 -5.73 15.48
CA PHE A 186 -2.40 -6.13 16.66
C PHE A 186 -3.81 -6.64 16.35
N SER A 187 -4.30 -6.47 15.11
CA SER A 187 -5.67 -6.86 14.70
C SER A 187 -5.98 -8.32 14.95
N GLY A 188 -4.98 -9.22 14.81
CA GLY A 188 -5.11 -10.64 15.14
C GLY A 188 -5.21 -10.95 16.66
N LEU A 189 -5.04 -9.96 17.53
CA LEU A 189 -5.10 -10.09 18.98
C LEU A 189 -6.29 -9.33 19.59
N LEU A 190 -6.97 -8.50 18.81
CA LEU A 190 -8.15 -7.77 19.27
C LEU A 190 -9.28 -8.73 19.59
N THR A 191 -9.96 -8.47 20.70
CA THR A 191 -11.17 -9.21 21.06
C THR A 191 -12.43 -8.48 20.61
N GLY A 192 -13.53 -9.24 20.39
CA GLY A 192 -14.83 -8.61 20.07
C GLY A 192 -15.24 -7.57 21.13
N GLN A 193 -14.95 -7.84 22.40
CA GLN A 193 -15.23 -6.95 23.53
C GLN A 193 -14.44 -5.63 23.47
N MET A 194 -13.15 -5.67 23.06
CA MET A 194 -12.36 -4.46 22.81
C MET A 194 -12.96 -3.64 21.66
N LEU A 195 -13.30 -4.31 20.56
CA LEU A 195 -13.89 -3.65 19.39
C LEU A 195 -15.23 -3.00 19.73
N GLU A 196 -16.10 -3.67 20.47
CA GLU A 196 -17.38 -3.12 20.91
C GLU A 196 -17.24 -1.88 21.78
N ARG A 197 -16.19 -1.82 22.63
CA ARG A 197 -15.94 -0.65 23.49
C ARG A 197 -15.35 0.53 22.74
N HIS A 198 -14.47 0.27 21.79
CA HIS A 198 -13.65 1.32 21.16
C HIS A 198 -14.17 1.78 19.81
N LEU A 199 -14.89 0.96 19.04
CA LEU A 199 -15.48 1.41 17.77
C LEU A 199 -16.59 2.43 18.01
N VAL A 200 -16.57 3.53 17.26
CA VAL A 200 -17.60 4.56 17.36
C VAL A 200 -19.00 4.00 17.01
N PRO A 201 -20.05 4.38 17.74
CA PRO A 201 -21.40 3.84 17.53
C PRO A 201 -21.94 4.07 16.11
N GLU A 202 -21.61 5.21 15.52
CA GLU A 202 -22.08 5.66 14.21
C GLU A 202 -21.30 5.05 13.03
N MET A 203 -20.34 4.18 13.30
CA MET A 203 -19.54 3.55 12.24
C MET A 203 -20.44 2.68 11.33
N PRO A 204 -20.40 2.91 10.00
CA PRO A 204 -21.13 2.06 9.05
C PRO A 204 -20.71 0.58 9.19
N MET A 205 -21.67 -0.33 9.11
CA MET A 205 -21.44 -1.78 9.18
C MET A 205 -20.66 -2.22 10.43
N ARG A 206 -20.84 -1.54 11.55
CA ARG A 206 -20.11 -1.77 12.82
C ARG A 206 -20.15 -3.22 13.28
N GLU A 207 -21.33 -3.85 13.28
CA GLU A 207 -21.50 -5.25 13.69
C GLU A 207 -20.74 -6.21 12.79
N GLN A 208 -20.80 -5.99 11.47
CA GLN A 208 -20.07 -6.79 10.48
C GLN A 208 -18.56 -6.66 10.69
N MET A 209 -18.07 -5.44 10.96
CA MET A 209 -16.66 -5.20 11.25
C MET A 209 -16.21 -5.94 12.52
N VAL A 210 -16.96 -5.85 13.60
CA VAL A 210 -16.67 -6.60 14.85
C VAL A 210 -16.60 -8.10 14.59
N GLN A 211 -17.56 -8.64 13.86
CA GLN A 211 -17.59 -10.07 13.52
C GLN A 211 -16.43 -10.48 12.61
N ALA A 212 -16.09 -9.68 11.61
CA ALA A 212 -14.99 -9.98 10.67
C ALA A 212 -13.64 -9.96 11.40
N VAL A 213 -13.36 -8.92 12.20
CA VAL A 213 -12.10 -8.82 12.95
C VAL A 213 -12.01 -9.93 14.02
N ALA A 214 -13.10 -10.25 14.70
CA ALA A 214 -13.13 -11.36 15.68
C ALA A 214 -12.87 -12.72 14.99
N ARG A 215 -13.43 -12.96 13.80
CA ARG A 215 -13.14 -14.16 13.01
C ARG A 215 -11.68 -14.18 12.54
N TYR A 216 -11.17 -13.06 12.05
CA TYR A 216 -9.77 -12.92 11.66
C TYR A 216 -8.83 -13.25 12.84
N ALA A 217 -9.07 -12.66 14.00
CA ALA A 217 -8.29 -12.94 15.22
C ALA A 217 -8.33 -14.42 15.60
N LYS A 218 -9.51 -15.07 15.55
CA LYS A 218 -9.65 -16.51 15.83
C LYS A 218 -8.85 -17.37 14.87
N VAL A 219 -8.85 -17.03 13.57
CA VAL A 219 -8.11 -17.78 12.55
C VAL A 219 -6.60 -17.55 12.72
N MET A 220 -6.16 -16.31 12.95
CA MET A 220 -4.76 -15.99 13.22
C MET A 220 -4.22 -16.76 14.43
N GLN A 221 -4.94 -16.76 15.53
CA GLN A 221 -4.54 -17.47 16.75
C GLN A 221 -4.54 -18.99 16.59
N SER A 222 -5.43 -19.56 15.78
CA SER A 222 -5.51 -21.01 15.58
C SER A 222 -4.48 -21.58 14.60
N ARG A 223 -4.00 -20.79 13.64
CA ARG A 223 -3.14 -21.24 12.54
C ARG A 223 -1.71 -20.73 12.56
N VAL A 224 -1.42 -19.80 13.40
CA VAL A 224 -0.06 -19.26 13.61
C VAL A 224 0.92 -20.33 14.15
N LEU A 225 0.42 -21.54 14.42
CA LEU A 225 1.16 -22.64 15.05
C LEU A 225 2.28 -23.29 14.21
N ASP A 226 2.51 -22.90 12.97
CA ASP A 226 3.45 -23.64 12.10
C ASP A 226 4.73 -22.88 11.74
N LYS A 227 4.98 -21.73 12.37
CA LYS A 227 6.16 -20.85 12.12
C LYS A 227 6.35 -20.40 10.66
N LYS A 228 5.33 -20.51 9.84
CA LYS A 228 5.39 -20.03 8.44
C LYS A 228 5.06 -18.55 8.31
N THR A 229 4.52 -17.96 9.36
CA THR A 229 4.28 -16.51 9.42
C THR A 229 5.50 -15.81 9.99
N THR A 230 6.02 -14.83 9.27
CA THR A 230 7.10 -13.94 9.72
C THR A 230 6.57 -12.53 9.82
N MET A 231 6.74 -11.89 10.97
CA MET A 231 6.38 -10.50 11.18
C MET A 231 7.62 -9.66 11.44
N PHE A 232 7.86 -8.71 10.55
CA PHE A 232 8.88 -7.69 10.69
C PHE A 232 8.25 -6.45 11.33
N PHE A 233 8.89 -5.92 12.37
CA PHE A 233 8.38 -4.74 13.10
C PHE A 233 9.53 -3.92 13.69
N SER A 234 9.22 -2.75 14.26
CA SER A 234 10.22 -1.89 14.92
C SER A 234 9.84 -1.60 16.37
N GLU A 235 10.85 -1.34 17.22
CA GLU A 235 10.64 -0.85 18.58
C GLU A 235 9.83 0.44 18.60
N ASP A 236 10.18 1.37 17.71
CA ASP A 236 9.53 2.66 17.59
C ASP A 236 8.02 2.53 17.22
N GLY A 237 7.66 1.53 16.42
CA GLY A 237 6.24 1.21 16.15
C GLY A 237 5.49 0.72 17.37
N VAL A 238 6.11 -0.14 18.20
CA VAL A 238 5.51 -0.59 19.46
C VAL A 238 5.40 0.57 20.45
N ARG A 239 6.42 1.43 20.55
CA ARG A 239 6.40 2.65 21.37
C ARG A 239 5.25 3.57 20.97
N ASN A 240 5.08 3.83 19.67
CA ASN A 240 3.98 4.64 19.15
C ASN A 240 2.61 4.04 19.49
N PHE A 241 2.46 2.72 19.41
CA PHE A 241 1.23 2.05 19.85
C PHE A 241 0.96 2.23 21.35
N LEU A 242 1.97 2.02 22.20
CA LEU A 242 1.83 2.20 23.64
C LEU A 242 1.42 3.64 23.99
N GLU A 243 2.05 4.64 23.36
CA GLU A 243 1.77 6.06 23.61
C GLU A 243 0.38 6.47 23.11
N THR A 244 -0.01 6.03 21.92
CA THR A 244 -1.24 6.50 21.27
C THR A 244 -2.47 5.61 21.52
N GLY A 245 -2.28 4.33 21.80
CA GLY A 245 -3.35 3.32 21.87
C GLY A 245 -4.04 3.07 20.53
N ARG A 246 -3.39 3.41 19.42
CA ARG A 246 -3.95 3.32 18.08
C ARG A 246 -3.14 2.35 17.21
N VAL A 247 -3.85 1.60 16.40
CA VAL A 247 -3.26 0.69 15.40
C VAL A 247 -3.26 1.36 14.03
N ASP A 248 -2.25 1.05 13.21
CA ASP A 248 -2.08 1.69 11.90
C ASP A 248 -3.12 1.25 10.87
N GLU A 249 -3.81 0.11 11.11
CA GLU A 249 -4.72 -0.48 10.14
C GLU A 249 -6.12 0.13 10.12
N TYR A 250 -6.48 0.98 11.10
CA TYR A 250 -7.83 1.56 11.17
C TYR A 250 -7.78 3.08 11.17
N PRO A 251 -8.69 3.75 10.43
CA PRO A 251 -8.83 5.20 10.47
C PRO A 251 -9.11 5.69 11.89
N ARG A 252 -8.45 6.77 12.30
CA ARG A 252 -8.54 7.31 13.67
C ARG A 252 -9.94 7.73 14.08
N GLU A 253 -10.75 8.16 13.12
CA GLU A 253 -12.14 8.55 13.31
C GLU A 253 -13.08 7.37 13.58
N CYS A 254 -12.66 6.15 13.28
CA CYS A 254 -13.52 4.96 13.45
C CYS A 254 -13.52 4.41 14.87
N TYR A 255 -12.57 4.80 15.71
CA TYR A 255 -12.45 4.23 17.06
C TYR A 255 -11.72 5.15 18.04
N SER A 256 -12.03 5.01 19.34
CA SER A 256 -11.28 5.63 20.44
C SER A 256 -9.99 4.86 20.73
N PRO A 257 -8.92 5.52 21.26
CA PRO A 257 -7.72 4.82 21.68
C PRO A 257 -8.01 3.69 22.66
N LEU A 258 -7.26 2.59 22.56
CA LEU A 258 -7.30 1.51 23.53
C LEU A 258 -6.83 2.00 24.91
N ASP A 259 -7.37 1.40 25.97
CA ASP A 259 -6.98 1.71 27.33
C ASP A 259 -5.54 1.26 27.63
N MET A 260 -4.89 1.88 28.60
CA MET A 260 -3.48 1.63 28.92
C MET A 260 -3.21 0.16 29.25
N GLU A 261 -4.09 -0.46 30.04
CA GLU A 261 -3.97 -1.88 30.40
C GLU A 261 -4.09 -2.79 29.17
N GLU A 262 -4.99 -2.46 28.25
CA GLU A 262 -5.17 -3.19 27.00
C GLU A 262 -3.94 -3.09 26.10
N ARG A 263 -3.30 -1.90 26.00
CA ARG A 263 -2.08 -1.70 25.23
C ARG A 263 -0.96 -2.61 25.73
N VAL A 264 -0.72 -2.61 27.02
CA VAL A 264 0.31 -3.44 27.67
C VAL A 264 0.01 -4.93 27.47
N ASP A 265 -1.26 -5.35 27.66
CA ASP A 265 -1.69 -6.74 27.47
C ASP A 265 -1.50 -7.20 26.02
N LEU A 266 -1.86 -6.36 25.04
CA LEU A 266 -1.69 -6.67 23.62
C LEU A 266 -0.21 -6.80 23.24
N VAL A 267 0.67 -5.94 23.74
CA VAL A 267 2.12 -6.08 23.48
C VAL A 267 2.67 -7.36 24.10
N ARG A 268 2.28 -7.71 25.33
CA ARG A 268 2.67 -8.98 25.97
C ARG A 268 2.17 -10.19 25.18
N LYS A 269 0.92 -10.18 24.76
CA LYS A 269 0.33 -11.23 23.90
C LYS A 269 1.05 -11.33 22.56
N PHE A 270 1.38 -10.20 21.94
CA PHE A 270 2.16 -10.16 20.72
C PHE A 270 3.53 -10.84 20.91
N LEU A 271 4.26 -10.50 21.95
CA LEU A 271 5.57 -11.11 22.23
C LEU A 271 5.46 -12.62 22.52
N ALA A 272 4.37 -13.07 23.11
CA ALA A 272 4.12 -14.50 23.34
C ALA A 272 3.93 -15.29 22.02
N LEU A 273 3.51 -14.63 20.93
CA LEU A 273 3.40 -15.25 19.62
C LEU A 273 4.74 -15.74 19.03
N ARG A 274 5.90 -15.34 19.58
CA ARG A 274 7.24 -15.83 19.15
C ARG A 274 7.37 -17.36 19.19
N GLU A 275 6.60 -18.03 20.03
CA GLU A 275 6.57 -19.49 20.08
C GLU A 275 5.88 -20.11 18.84
N GLN A 276 5.03 -19.35 18.19
CA GLN A 276 4.13 -19.78 17.12
C GLN A 276 4.49 -19.18 15.76
N MET A 277 5.07 -17.97 15.71
CA MET A 277 5.51 -17.30 14.49
C MET A 277 6.93 -16.74 14.63
N ASN A 278 7.51 -16.34 13.51
CA ASN A 278 8.82 -15.68 13.48
C ASN A 278 8.66 -14.18 13.69
N LEU A 279 8.96 -13.69 14.89
CA LEU A 279 9.04 -12.26 15.16
C LEU A 279 10.43 -11.75 14.83
N ARG A 280 10.53 -10.70 14.03
CA ARG A 280 11.78 -10.09 13.56
C ARG A 280 11.75 -8.59 13.81
N MET A 281 12.36 -8.14 14.90
CA MET A 281 12.48 -6.72 15.19
C MET A 281 13.61 -6.09 14.38
N MET A 282 13.29 -5.10 13.55
CA MET A 282 14.25 -4.36 12.74
C MET A 282 15.17 -3.51 13.62
N LYS A 283 16.45 -3.40 13.23
CA LYS A 283 17.38 -2.44 13.83
C LYS A 283 17.04 -1.00 13.42
N ASP A 284 17.29 -0.03 14.28
CA ASP A 284 16.87 1.36 14.09
C ASP A 284 17.40 2.02 12.80
N ALA A 285 18.56 1.57 12.30
CA ALA A 285 19.14 2.06 11.04
C ALA A 285 18.29 1.74 9.80
N GLU A 286 17.46 0.70 9.86
CA GLU A 286 16.64 0.20 8.75
C GLU A 286 15.26 0.87 8.67
N VAL A 287 14.83 1.57 9.73
CA VAL A 287 13.48 2.13 9.89
C VAL A 287 13.30 3.52 9.25
N ARG A 288 14.27 4.01 8.49
CA ARG A 288 14.30 5.41 7.97
C ARG A 288 13.30 5.71 6.82
N ALA A 289 12.34 4.87 6.54
CA ALA A 289 11.30 5.18 5.54
C ALA A 289 10.42 6.35 6.02
N LYS A 290 10.37 7.42 5.23
CA LYS A 290 9.59 8.65 5.54
C LYS A 290 8.08 8.45 5.58
N HIS A 291 7.57 7.31 5.12
CA HIS A 291 6.15 6.97 5.06
C HIS A 291 5.92 5.64 5.74
N THR A 292 4.83 5.53 6.49
CA THR A 292 4.35 4.25 7.00
C THR A 292 3.87 3.40 5.82
N LEU A 293 4.71 2.48 5.37
CA LEU A 293 4.34 1.45 4.41
C LEU A 293 4.25 0.14 5.15
N ASN A 294 3.06 -0.44 5.19
CA ASN A 294 2.82 -1.78 5.67
C ASN A 294 2.60 -2.70 4.47
N ILE A 295 3.25 -3.85 4.46
CA ILE A 295 3.16 -4.87 3.41
C ILE A 295 2.72 -6.17 4.07
N SER A 296 1.70 -6.80 3.53
CA SER A 296 1.36 -8.18 3.83
C SER A 296 1.37 -8.97 2.54
N VAL A 297 2.07 -10.09 2.51
CA VAL A 297 2.22 -10.88 1.29
C VAL A 297 2.38 -12.37 1.59
N ASN A 298 1.75 -13.21 0.77
CA ASN A 298 2.03 -14.62 0.62
C ASN A 298 2.15 -14.96 -0.88
N ALA A 299 2.23 -16.24 -1.24
CA ALA A 299 2.39 -16.65 -2.64
C ALA A 299 1.17 -16.34 -3.55
N HIS A 300 0.01 -15.99 -2.99
CA HIS A 300 -1.26 -15.89 -3.72
C HIS A 300 -1.91 -14.52 -3.62
N GLU A 301 -1.59 -13.77 -2.59
CA GLU A 301 -2.22 -12.49 -2.30
C GLU A 301 -1.29 -11.55 -1.55
N GLY A 302 -1.58 -10.26 -1.62
CA GLY A 302 -0.87 -9.26 -0.85
C GLY A 302 -1.59 -7.93 -0.83
N TYR A 303 -1.28 -7.14 0.17
CA TYR A 303 -1.74 -5.75 0.23
C TYR A 303 -0.62 -4.81 0.68
N LEU A 304 -0.79 -3.57 0.30
CA LEU A 304 -0.01 -2.44 0.77
C LEU A 304 -0.93 -1.50 1.55
N LEU A 305 -0.45 -1.00 2.65
CA LEU A 305 -1.13 0.04 3.42
C LEU A 305 -0.18 1.22 3.58
N PHE A 306 -0.64 2.40 3.17
CA PHE A 306 0.06 3.66 3.33
C PHE A 306 -0.72 4.59 4.25
N GLN A 307 -0.01 5.33 5.07
CA GLN A 307 -0.55 6.50 5.73
C GLN A 307 -0.04 7.76 5.03
N THR A 308 -0.96 8.57 4.53
CA THR A 308 -0.61 9.86 3.89
C THR A 308 -0.15 10.88 4.94
N LYS A 309 0.44 12.00 4.49
CA LYS A 309 0.80 13.12 5.37
C LYS A 309 -0.39 13.70 6.17
N ASN A 310 -1.61 13.56 5.63
CA ASN A 310 -2.86 14.00 6.27
C ASN A 310 -3.54 12.86 7.07
N GLU A 311 -2.77 11.84 7.44
CA GLU A 311 -3.22 10.68 8.24
C GLU A 311 -4.30 9.81 7.57
N ARG A 312 -4.64 10.04 6.31
CA ARG A 312 -5.56 9.18 5.54
C ARG A 312 -4.88 7.86 5.23
N LEU A 313 -5.59 6.76 5.47
CA LEU A 313 -5.15 5.41 5.10
C LEU A 313 -5.53 5.11 3.65
N ILE A 314 -4.59 4.51 2.93
CA ILE A 314 -4.77 4.01 1.57
C ILE A 314 -4.43 2.53 1.58
N TYR A 315 -5.44 1.71 1.35
CA TYR A 315 -5.30 0.28 1.19
C TYR A 315 -5.28 -0.09 -0.30
N LEU A 316 -4.27 -0.86 -0.70
CA LEU A 316 -4.11 -1.37 -2.06
C LEU A 316 -3.95 -2.88 -2.04
N SER A 317 -4.91 -3.61 -2.55
CA SER A 317 -4.74 -5.04 -2.84
C SER A 317 -3.92 -5.22 -4.12
N ILE A 318 -2.87 -6.05 -4.06
CA ILE A 318 -1.97 -6.30 -5.19
C ILE A 318 -2.64 -7.29 -6.13
N GLN A 319 -2.91 -6.86 -7.37
CA GLN A 319 -3.57 -7.68 -8.38
C GLN A 319 -2.58 -8.32 -9.37
N GLU A 320 -1.39 -7.75 -9.51
CA GLU A 320 -0.41 -8.18 -10.50
C GLU A 320 0.56 -9.21 -9.90
N PRO A 321 0.64 -10.45 -10.49
CA PRO A 321 1.39 -11.58 -9.91
C PRO A 321 2.90 -11.35 -9.80
N SER A 322 3.54 -10.65 -10.75
CA SER A 322 4.99 -10.43 -10.70
C SER A 322 5.38 -9.43 -9.62
N VAL A 323 4.50 -8.45 -9.33
CA VAL A 323 4.66 -7.51 -8.21
C VAL A 323 4.51 -8.26 -6.89
N LEU A 324 3.50 -9.12 -6.78
CA LEU A 324 3.30 -9.97 -5.62
C LEU A 324 4.53 -10.84 -5.33
N THR A 325 5.02 -11.54 -6.36
CA THR A 325 6.23 -12.37 -6.28
C THR A 325 7.45 -11.54 -5.89
N ALA A 326 7.61 -10.34 -6.45
CA ALA A 326 8.75 -9.48 -6.13
C ALA A 326 8.78 -9.05 -4.66
N PHE A 327 7.63 -8.72 -4.06
CA PHE A 327 7.53 -8.43 -2.63
C PHE A 327 7.78 -9.67 -1.78
N TYR A 328 7.21 -10.81 -2.17
CA TYR A 328 7.44 -12.07 -1.49
C TYR A 328 8.92 -12.42 -1.43
N ASP A 329 9.60 -12.48 -2.58
CA ASP A 329 11.03 -12.80 -2.69
C ASP A 329 11.90 -11.79 -1.92
N TYR A 330 11.55 -10.51 -1.97
CA TYR A 330 12.27 -9.48 -1.22
C TYR A 330 12.21 -9.74 0.28
N LEU A 331 11.02 -9.96 0.84
CA LEU A 331 10.84 -10.18 2.27
C LEU A 331 11.42 -11.53 2.72
N GLU A 332 11.31 -12.57 1.89
CA GLU A 332 11.94 -13.88 2.16
C GLU A 332 13.47 -13.79 2.19
N SER A 333 14.06 -12.97 1.32
CA SER A 333 15.51 -12.81 1.19
C SER A 333 16.14 -11.86 2.21
N MET A 334 15.36 -11.23 3.10
CA MET A 334 15.89 -10.29 4.09
C MET A 334 16.89 -10.95 5.04
N LYS A 335 18.09 -10.39 5.10
CA LYS A 335 19.21 -10.98 5.84
C LYS A 335 19.07 -10.82 7.36
N PRO A 336 19.51 -11.81 8.16
CA PRO A 336 19.47 -11.75 9.62
C PRO A 336 20.17 -10.52 10.23
N GLU A 337 21.19 -9.97 9.56
CA GLU A 337 21.94 -8.79 10.01
C GLU A 337 21.11 -7.51 10.19
N HIS A 338 19.95 -7.42 9.51
CA HIS A 338 19.02 -6.29 9.61
C HIS A 338 18.14 -6.34 10.87
N PHE A 339 18.19 -7.45 11.62
CA PHE A 339 17.29 -7.69 12.75
C PHE A 339 18.06 -7.84 14.07
N CYS A 340 17.39 -7.53 15.16
CA CYS A 340 17.85 -7.88 16.50
C CYS A 340 17.79 -9.41 16.70
N THR A 341 18.66 -9.93 17.57
CA THR A 341 18.48 -11.31 18.08
C THR A 341 17.21 -11.39 18.91
N GLU A 342 16.72 -12.60 19.18
CA GLU A 342 15.55 -12.78 20.03
C GLU A 342 15.78 -12.25 21.45
N GLU A 343 16.96 -12.47 22.02
CA GLU A 343 17.36 -11.95 23.33
C GLU A 343 17.39 -10.43 23.38
N GLU A 344 17.99 -9.78 22.34
CA GLU A 344 18.03 -8.33 22.21
C GLU A 344 16.60 -7.75 22.07
N MET A 345 15.76 -8.39 21.26
CA MET A 345 14.38 -7.98 21.07
C MET A 345 13.60 -8.02 22.39
N LEU A 346 13.65 -9.13 23.11
CA LEU A 346 12.94 -9.29 24.38
C LEU A 346 13.42 -8.27 25.42
N ALA A 347 14.75 -8.12 25.59
CA ALA A 347 15.32 -7.16 26.54
C ALA A 347 14.92 -5.70 26.23
N ARG A 348 14.82 -5.33 24.93
CA ARG A 348 14.36 -4.00 24.52
C ARG A 348 12.86 -3.82 24.77
N MET A 349 12.06 -4.82 24.47
CA MET A 349 10.60 -4.77 24.67
C MET A 349 10.22 -4.74 26.16
N ASP A 350 10.88 -5.53 27.00
CA ASP A 350 10.67 -5.51 28.46
C ASP A 350 11.00 -4.12 29.04
N ARG A 351 12.14 -3.53 28.64
CA ARG A 351 12.50 -2.16 29.04
C ARG A 351 11.46 -1.14 28.60
N LEU A 352 11.00 -1.23 27.36
CA LEU A 352 9.97 -0.34 26.82
C LEU A 352 8.65 -0.42 27.61
N LEU A 353 8.23 -1.64 27.96
CA LEU A 353 7.03 -1.85 28.79
C LEU A 353 7.19 -1.31 30.20
N ASP A 354 8.35 -1.52 30.83
CA ASP A 354 8.65 -1.01 32.17
C ASP A 354 8.69 0.52 32.20
N GLU A 355 9.33 1.16 31.22
CA GLU A 355 9.33 2.61 31.05
C GLU A 355 7.90 3.14 30.91
N PHE A 356 7.10 2.52 30.06
CA PHE A 356 5.72 2.95 29.81
C PHE A 356 4.84 2.84 31.06
N VAL A 357 4.89 1.72 31.76
CA VAL A 357 4.12 1.49 33.00
C VAL A 357 4.56 2.46 34.11
N SER A 358 5.87 2.64 34.30
CA SER A 358 6.39 3.53 35.34
C SER A 358 5.96 4.99 35.12
N CYS A 359 6.07 5.49 33.90
CA CYS A 359 5.67 6.88 33.57
C CYS A 359 4.18 7.16 33.80
N HIS A 360 3.31 6.13 33.70
CA HIS A 360 1.87 6.32 33.84
C HIS A 360 1.33 5.93 35.23
N SER A 361 2.09 5.17 36.03
CA SER A 361 1.75 4.89 37.44
C SER A 361 1.83 6.13 38.31
N ASP A 362 2.80 7.04 38.02
CA ASP A 362 2.99 8.28 38.75
C ASP A 362 1.93 9.35 38.43
N ALA A 363 1.27 9.26 37.26
CA ALA A 363 0.23 10.22 36.85
C ALA A 363 -1.13 9.96 37.52
N GLY A 364 -1.35 8.80 38.13
CA GLY A 364 -2.58 8.44 38.85
C GLY A 364 -2.57 8.77 40.36
N SER A 365 -1.50 9.39 40.86
CA SER A 365 -1.30 9.67 42.30
C SER A 365 -1.39 11.15 42.66
N ILE A 366 -1.99 12.02 41.81
CA ILE A 366 -2.22 13.45 42.10
C ILE A 366 -3.72 13.74 42.18
#